data_84244bad5cb5775b999a52067fc7832e
#
_entry.id   84244bad5cb5775b999a52067fc7832e
#
_cell.length_a   1.000
_cell.length_b   1.000
_cell.length_c   1.000
_cell.angle_alpha   90.00
_cell.angle_beta   90.00
_cell.angle_gamma   90.00
#
_symmetry.space_group_name_H-M   'P 1'
#
loop_
_entity.id
_entity.type
_entity.pdbx_description
1 polymer ?
#
loop_
_entity_poly.entity_id
_entity_poly.type
_entity_poly.pdbx_seq_one_letter_code
_entity_poly.pdbx_strand_id
1 'polypeptide(L)'
;MTTNTPLPHAPAAARSSRGRAVALAAVFLIVTLAGLMYVKWWPYYHKAANAADTHSIGSSILGGASSESMSDIWRSAYNYSIAYFKSVWKAAVLGIIVSSMIQALLPANWLAKAFGKASARSTLIGGAAALPGMMCSCCAAPIAVGMRKRQASIGASLAFWIGNPTLNPATLVFMTFVLSWKFTVLRLVFGLILTFGISYLAERFADRGKLGDLPNRLAIPEEPANRAPLALRWLKSLALLFLGIAPIYAVSVFLAGCLQSFMLPAWASEGIVAIVLFAVIGTLFVIPTAAEIPIAQSLLSVGTGPAAALLLTLPGVSLPSLLIVSRSFPKRVLLFVTLSVMALGVLCGIAGSLWL
;
A
#
# COMPACT_ATOMS: atom_id res chain seq x y z
N MET A 1 -29.49 -59.92 21.56
CA MET A 1 -28.27 -59.30 22.14
C MET A 1 -27.84 -58.18 21.24
N THR A 2 -28.29 -56.99 21.54
CA THR A 2 -27.93 -55.78 20.78
C THR A 2 -26.84 -55.04 21.57
N THR A 3 -25.63 -55.06 21.05
CA THR A 3 -24.49 -54.34 21.62
C THR A 3 -24.57 -52.87 21.24
N ASN A 4 -24.94 -52.02 22.20
CA ASN A 4 -24.80 -50.56 22.11
C ASN A 4 -23.32 -50.18 22.18
N THR A 5 -22.71 -49.81 21.05
CA THR A 5 -21.41 -49.17 21.01
C THR A 5 -21.59 -47.66 21.24
N PRO A 6 -20.95 -47.04 22.25
CA PRO A 6 -21.03 -45.60 22.45
C PRO A 6 -20.27 -44.87 21.35
N LEU A 7 -20.89 -43.83 20.81
CA LEU A 7 -20.26 -42.90 19.86
C LEU A 7 -19.01 -42.26 20.49
N PRO A 8 -17.88 -42.15 19.76
CA PRO A 8 -16.67 -41.57 20.30
C PRO A 8 -16.86 -40.06 20.54
N HIS A 9 -16.69 -39.65 21.78
CA HIS A 9 -16.66 -38.26 22.19
C HIS A 9 -15.56 -37.53 21.42
N ALA A 10 -15.91 -36.43 20.72
CA ALA A 10 -14.96 -35.57 20.04
C ALA A 10 -13.89 -35.08 21.04
N PRO A 11 -12.59 -35.19 20.70
CA PRO A 11 -11.52 -34.99 21.67
C PRO A 11 -11.44 -33.51 22.13
N ALA A 12 -11.31 -33.32 23.45
CA ALA A 12 -11.18 -32.06 24.15
C ALA A 12 -10.03 -31.17 23.58
N ALA A 13 -9.03 -31.77 22.91
CA ALA A 13 -7.93 -31.11 22.21
C ALA A 13 -8.36 -30.17 21.07
N ALA A 14 -9.47 -30.47 20.38
CA ALA A 14 -9.98 -29.64 19.26
C ALA A 14 -10.64 -28.34 19.76
N ARG A 15 -11.25 -28.34 20.96
CA ARG A 15 -11.83 -27.15 21.59
C ARG A 15 -10.74 -26.17 22.07
N SER A 16 -9.68 -26.67 22.66
CA SER A 16 -8.53 -25.88 23.15
C SER A 16 -7.78 -25.17 22.01
N SER A 17 -7.62 -25.81 20.86
CA SER A 17 -6.96 -25.21 19.69
C SER A 17 -7.79 -24.07 19.07
N ARG A 18 -9.12 -24.21 19.05
CA ARG A 18 -10.03 -23.18 18.51
C ARG A 18 -10.08 -21.93 19.40
N GLY A 19 -10.13 -22.11 20.73
CA GLY A 19 -10.08 -20.99 21.68
C GLY A 19 -8.79 -20.18 21.58
N ARG A 20 -7.65 -20.86 21.46
CA ARG A 20 -6.35 -20.21 21.28
C ARG A 20 -6.28 -19.43 19.95
N ALA A 21 -6.78 -19.97 18.86
CA ALA A 21 -6.82 -19.29 17.57
C ALA A 21 -7.69 -18.02 17.61
N VAL A 22 -8.84 -18.07 18.27
CA VAL A 22 -9.73 -16.91 18.48
C VAL A 22 -9.05 -15.85 19.34
N ALA A 23 -8.39 -16.23 20.43
CA ALA A 23 -7.66 -15.30 21.29
C ALA A 23 -6.54 -14.59 20.53
N LEU A 24 -5.77 -15.31 19.72
CA LEU A 24 -4.70 -14.71 18.90
C LEU A 24 -5.24 -13.77 17.81
N ALA A 25 -6.39 -14.12 17.20
CA ALA A 25 -7.06 -13.24 16.26
C ALA A 25 -7.61 -11.97 16.95
N ALA A 26 -8.15 -12.10 18.17
CA ALA A 26 -8.59 -10.95 18.96
C ALA A 26 -7.42 -10.02 19.31
N VAL A 27 -6.29 -10.56 19.77
CA VAL A 27 -5.07 -9.76 20.03
C VAL A 27 -4.61 -9.05 18.75
N PHE A 28 -4.58 -9.74 17.61
CA PHE A 28 -4.27 -9.14 16.32
C PHE A 28 -5.19 -7.97 15.99
N LEU A 29 -6.50 -8.15 16.13
CA LEU A 29 -7.49 -7.11 15.84
C LEU A 29 -7.34 -5.91 16.78
N ILE A 30 -7.20 -6.14 18.08
CA ILE A 30 -7.03 -5.07 19.09
C ILE A 30 -5.78 -4.25 18.79
N VAL A 31 -4.64 -4.89 18.58
CA VAL A 31 -3.37 -4.19 18.30
C VAL A 31 -3.47 -3.42 16.97
N THR A 32 -4.07 -4.02 15.94
CA THR A 32 -4.22 -3.38 14.64
C THR A 32 -5.15 -2.17 14.72
N LEU A 33 -6.32 -2.30 15.34
CA LEU A 33 -7.29 -1.21 15.47
C LEU A 33 -6.77 -0.08 16.38
N ALA A 34 -6.16 -0.41 17.52
CA ALA A 34 -5.54 0.59 18.40
C ALA A 34 -4.39 1.31 17.70
N GLY A 35 -3.56 0.58 16.96
CA GLY A 35 -2.47 1.15 16.17
C GLY A 35 -2.98 2.08 15.06
N LEU A 36 -4.01 1.67 14.31
CA LEU A 36 -4.63 2.51 13.28
C LEU A 36 -5.29 3.75 13.89
N MET A 37 -5.99 3.60 15.02
CA MET A 37 -6.60 4.73 15.72
C MET A 37 -5.55 5.77 16.09
N TYR A 38 -4.44 5.35 16.73
CA TYR A 38 -3.37 6.24 17.17
C TYR A 38 -2.57 6.86 16.02
N VAL A 39 -2.23 6.05 14.98
CA VAL A 39 -1.29 6.47 13.92
C VAL A 39 -2.01 7.18 12.78
N LYS A 40 -3.25 6.78 12.48
CA LYS A 40 -3.97 7.22 11.28
C LYS A 40 -5.27 7.94 11.58
N TRP A 41 -6.23 7.30 12.23
CA TRP A 41 -7.58 7.83 12.30
C TRP A 41 -7.66 9.12 13.11
N TRP A 42 -7.07 9.15 14.31
CA TRP A 42 -7.05 10.32 15.15
C TRP A 42 -6.33 11.54 14.52
N PRO A 43 -5.08 11.41 14.03
CA PRO A 43 -4.40 12.52 13.35
C PRO A 43 -5.11 12.99 12.09
N TYR A 44 -5.72 12.06 11.32
CA TYR A 44 -6.40 12.42 10.08
C TYR A 44 -7.74 13.08 10.31
N TYR A 45 -8.44 12.74 11.39
CA TYR A 45 -9.65 13.46 11.80
C TYR A 45 -9.35 14.94 12.05
N HIS A 46 -8.32 15.26 12.84
CA HIS A 46 -7.92 16.65 13.08
C HIS A 46 -7.43 17.36 11.81
N LYS A 47 -6.69 16.66 10.95
CA LYS A 47 -6.29 17.22 9.64
C LYS A 47 -7.50 17.50 8.74
N ALA A 48 -8.54 16.66 8.77
CA ALA A 48 -9.75 16.88 7.98
C ALA A 48 -10.51 18.12 8.46
N ALA A 49 -10.63 18.31 9.78
CA ALA A 49 -11.23 19.52 10.34
C ALA A 49 -10.46 20.77 9.91
N ASN A 50 -9.12 20.77 10.09
CA ASN A 50 -8.30 21.90 9.65
C ASN A 50 -8.39 22.14 8.12
N ALA A 51 -8.43 21.09 7.31
CA ALA A 51 -8.55 21.23 5.85
C ALA A 51 -9.91 21.83 5.44
N ALA A 52 -10.98 21.54 6.18
CA ALA A 52 -12.30 22.12 5.94
C ALA A 52 -12.30 23.63 6.23
N ASP A 53 -11.58 24.08 7.27
CA ASP A 53 -11.54 25.49 7.69
C ASP A 53 -10.54 26.31 6.85
N THR A 54 -9.35 25.74 6.58
CA THR A 54 -8.23 26.48 5.96
C THR A 54 -8.05 26.22 4.47
N HIS A 55 -8.76 25.24 3.91
CA HIS A 55 -8.58 24.75 2.53
C HIS A 55 -7.11 24.39 2.22
N SER A 56 -6.36 23.94 3.24
CA SER A 56 -4.95 23.55 3.15
C SER A 56 -4.64 22.39 4.08
N ILE A 57 -3.70 21.53 3.68
CA ILE A 57 -3.14 20.46 4.55
C ILE A 57 -1.66 20.65 4.84
N GLY A 58 -1.16 21.87 4.61
CA GLY A 58 0.24 22.26 4.81
C GLY A 58 1.03 22.41 3.52
N SER A 59 2.31 22.77 3.63
CA SER A 59 3.20 22.99 2.50
C SER A 59 3.63 21.68 1.81
N SER A 60 3.98 21.77 0.53
CA SER A 60 4.56 20.66 -0.22
C SER A 60 5.86 20.16 0.43
N ILE A 61 6.05 18.85 0.46
CA ILE A 61 7.32 18.23 0.87
C ILE A 61 8.41 18.40 -0.19
N LEU A 62 8.02 18.74 -1.43
CA LEU A 62 8.96 19.03 -2.49
C LEU A 62 9.53 20.44 -2.30
N GLY A 63 10.84 20.53 -2.16
CA GLY A 63 11.53 21.82 -2.09
C GLY A 63 11.58 22.50 -3.47
N GLY A 64 11.26 23.79 -3.51
CA GLY A 64 11.24 24.58 -4.76
C GLY A 64 12.60 25.06 -5.26
N ALA A 65 13.71 24.40 -4.95
CA ALA A 65 15.03 24.83 -5.34
C ALA A 65 15.48 24.17 -6.65
N SER A 66 15.70 24.97 -7.68
CA SER A 66 16.55 24.60 -8.82
C SER A 66 17.97 24.39 -8.31
N SER A 67 18.41 23.15 -8.21
CA SER A 67 19.75 22.81 -7.73
C SER A 67 20.73 22.94 -8.89
N GLU A 68 21.55 23.94 -8.87
CA GLU A 68 22.61 24.17 -9.88
C GLU A 68 23.89 23.37 -9.55
N SER A 69 24.05 22.94 -8.31
CA SER A 69 25.24 22.24 -7.82
C SER A 69 24.96 20.82 -7.34
N MET A 70 25.92 19.91 -7.53
CA MET A 70 25.85 18.54 -6.99
C MET A 70 25.68 18.53 -5.46
N SER A 71 26.32 19.48 -4.76
CA SER A 71 26.16 19.62 -3.29
C SER A 71 24.73 19.97 -2.88
N ASP A 72 24.02 20.75 -3.69
CA ASP A 72 22.64 21.13 -3.42
C ASP A 72 21.68 19.96 -3.63
N ILE A 73 21.94 19.10 -4.64
CA ILE A 73 21.19 17.86 -4.87
C ILE A 73 21.30 16.95 -3.66
N TRP A 74 22.50 16.72 -3.13
CA TRP A 74 22.72 15.88 -1.95
C TRP A 74 22.02 16.45 -0.70
N ARG A 75 22.12 17.75 -0.50
CA ARG A 75 21.48 18.44 0.64
C ARG A 75 19.95 18.37 0.52
N SER A 76 19.41 18.57 -0.66
CA SER A 76 17.98 18.46 -0.94
C SER A 76 17.49 17.02 -0.70
N ALA A 77 18.21 16.01 -1.20
CA ALA A 77 17.89 14.60 -0.99
C ALA A 77 17.92 14.21 0.50
N TYR A 78 18.88 14.71 1.26
CA TYR A 78 18.99 14.49 2.69
C TYR A 78 17.80 15.13 3.44
N ASN A 79 17.49 16.39 3.17
CA ASN A 79 16.36 17.11 3.77
C ASN A 79 15.02 16.43 3.45
N TYR A 80 14.83 16.03 2.19
CA TYR A 80 13.67 15.26 1.76
C TYR A 80 13.53 13.95 2.55
N SER A 81 14.63 13.21 2.67
CA SER A 81 14.64 11.93 3.38
C SER A 81 14.25 12.10 4.86
N ILE A 82 14.79 13.11 5.53
CA ILE A 82 14.43 13.41 6.93
C ILE A 82 12.95 13.78 7.05
N ALA A 83 12.46 14.67 6.19
CA ALA A 83 11.06 15.09 6.20
C ALA A 83 10.12 13.90 5.94
N TYR A 84 10.47 13.04 4.97
CA TYR A 84 9.74 11.82 4.67
C TYR A 84 9.70 10.87 5.88
N PHE A 85 10.86 10.54 6.45
CA PHE A 85 10.90 9.61 7.60
C PHE A 85 10.16 10.14 8.81
N LYS A 86 10.28 11.44 9.12
CA LYS A 86 9.48 12.08 10.19
C LYS A 86 7.98 11.91 9.99
N SER A 87 7.51 11.93 8.74
CA SER A 87 6.09 11.80 8.42
C SER A 87 5.59 10.35 8.43
N VAL A 88 6.45 9.38 8.09
CA VAL A 88 6.02 8.01 7.75
C VAL A 88 6.41 6.96 8.80
N TRP A 89 7.40 7.20 9.67
CA TRP A 89 7.97 6.18 10.54
C TRP A 89 6.95 5.44 11.42
N LYS A 90 5.98 6.16 12.00
CA LYS A 90 4.92 5.53 12.83
C LYS A 90 4.07 4.54 12.01
N ALA A 91 3.71 4.92 10.78
CA ALA A 91 2.92 4.07 9.89
C ALA A 91 3.74 2.89 9.34
N ALA A 92 5.03 3.09 9.06
CA ALA A 92 5.92 2.02 8.62
C ALA A 92 6.13 0.98 9.73
N VAL A 93 6.37 1.41 10.97
CA VAL A 93 6.49 0.52 12.13
C VAL A 93 5.19 -0.25 12.34
N LEU A 94 4.03 0.42 12.30
CA LEU A 94 2.73 -0.26 12.41
C LEU A 94 2.55 -1.30 11.29
N GLY A 95 2.89 -0.98 10.04
CA GLY A 95 2.83 -1.91 8.92
C GLY A 95 3.69 -3.16 9.11
N ILE A 96 4.90 -2.99 9.63
CA ILE A 96 5.82 -4.10 9.95
C ILE A 96 5.27 -4.95 11.11
N ILE A 97 4.74 -4.33 12.17
CA ILE A 97 4.10 -5.03 13.29
C ILE A 97 2.92 -5.85 12.80
N VAL A 98 1.98 -5.23 12.07
CA VAL A 98 0.79 -5.92 11.52
C VAL A 98 1.20 -7.07 10.61
N SER A 99 2.19 -6.86 9.72
CA SER A 99 2.71 -7.90 8.83
C SER A 99 3.33 -9.07 9.61
N SER A 100 4.12 -8.80 10.65
CA SER A 100 4.73 -9.83 11.48
C SER A 100 3.67 -10.61 12.27
N MET A 101 2.63 -9.93 12.76
CA MET A 101 1.51 -10.57 13.44
C MET A 101 0.67 -11.46 12.50
N ILE A 102 0.41 -11.02 11.26
CA ILE A 102 -0.23 -11.86 10.24
C ILE A 102 0.56 -13.16 10.05
N GLN A 103 1.89 -13.06 9.97
CA GLN A 103 2.76 -14.21 9.76
C GLN A 103 2.88 -15.12 10.99
N ALA A 104 2.82 -14.60 12.20
CA ALA A 104 3.04 -15.35 13.43
C ALA A 104 1.73 -15.84 14.09
N LEU A 105 0.68 -15.01 14.12
CA LEU A 105 -0.50 -15.23 14.94
C LEU A 105 -1.69 -15.82 14.16
N LEU A 106 -1.87 -15.39 12.88
CA LEU A 106 -3.06 -15.81 12.14
C LEU A 106 -2.89 -17.22 11.54
N PRO A 107 -3.87 -18.11 11.73
CA PRO A 107 -3.85 -19.43 11.11
C PRO A 107 -3.89 -19.33 9.58
N ALA A 108 -2.98 -20.02 8.88
CA ALA A 108 -2.92 -20.00 7.42
C ALA A 108 -4.24 -20.41 6.77
N ASN A 109 -4.93 -21.40 7.33
CA ASN A 109 -6.22 -21.91 6.86
C ASN A 109 -7.32 -20.84 6.88
N TRP A 110 -7.30 -19.91 7.82
CA TRP A 110 -8.31 -18.85 7.93
C TRP A 110 -8.09 -17.77 6.86
N LEU A 111 -6.84 -17.35 6.67
CA LEU A 111 -6.46 -16.42 5.61
C LEU A 111 -6.67 -17.02 4.21
N ALA A 112 -6.31 -18.30 4.02
CA ALA A 112 -6.54 -19.00 2.77
C ALA A 112 -8.04 -19.14 2.45
N LYS A 113 -8.89 -19.27 3.45
CA LYS A 113 -10.35 -19.35 3.28
C LYS A 113 -10.97 -18.03 2.85
N ALA A 114 -10.48 -16.90 3.40
CA ALA A 114 -10.97 -15.55 3.09
C ALA A 114 -10.35 -14.97 1.80
N PHE A 115 -9.06 -15.19 1.58
CA PHE A 115 -8.26 -14.51 0.56
C PHE A 115 -7.56 -15.47 -0.42
N GLY A 116 -7.59 -16.79 -0.19
CA GLY A 116 -6.77 -17.76 -0.92
C GLY A 116 -7.30 -18.14 -2.30
N LYS A 117 -8.60 -17.99 -2.55
CA LYS A 117 -9.17 -18.33 -3.87
C LYS A 117 -8.89 -17.22 -4.88
N ALA A 118 -8.41 -17.58 -6.06
CA ALA A 118 -8.29 -16.70 -7.22
C ALA A 118 -9.69 -16.34 -7.76
N SER A 119 -10.33 -15.34 -7.18
CA SER A 119 -11.71 -14.95 -7.51
C SER A 119 -11.93 -13.45 -7.33
N ALA A 120 -12.92 -12.91 -8.05
CA ALA A 120 -13.36 -11.52 -7.88
C ALA A 120 -13.76 -11.22 -6.42
N ARG A 121 -14.39 -12.19 -5.73
CA ARG A 121 -14.80 -12.03 -4.33
C ARG A 121 -13.59 -11.81 -3.40
N SER A 122 -12.52 -12.58 -3.54
CA SER A 122 -11.32 -12.41 -2.71
C SER A 122 -10.61 -11.09 -3.00
N THR A 123 -10.58 -10.65 -4.26
CA THR A 123 -10.07 -9.33 -4.67
C THR A 123 -10.89 -8.20 -4.04
N LEU A 124 -12.24 -8.31 -4.06
CA LEU A 124 -13.12 -7.32 -3.42
C LEU A 124 -12.89 -7.26 -1.90
N ILE A 125 -12.78 -8.41 -1.23
CA ILE A 125 -12.51 -8.46 0.21
C ILE A 125 -11.14 -7.85 0.51
N GLY A 126 -10.13 -8.13 -0.31
CA GLY A 126 -8.78 -7.55 -0.19
C GLY A 126 -8.79 -6.02 -0.30
N GLY A 127 -9.46 -5.48 -1.32
CA GLY A 127 -9.61 -4.04 -1.49
C GLY A 127 -10.46 -3.37 -0.41
N ALA A 128 -11.55 -4.01 0.03
CA ALA A 128 -12.35 -3.50 1.14
C ALA A 128 -11.55 -3.46 2.46
N ALA A 129 -10.72 -4.49 2.71
CA ALA A 129 -9.83 -4.52 3.88
C ALA A 129 -8.75 -3.44 3.86
N ALA A 130 -8.48 -2.84 2.71
CA ALA A 130 -7.53 -1.73 2.56
C ALA A 130 -8.07 -0.40 3.10
N LEU A 131 -9.39 -0.16 3.01
CA LEU A 131 -10.01 1.13 3.33
C LEU A 131 -9.72 1.65 4.74
N PRO A 132 -9.84 0.83 5.82
CA PRO A 132 -9.53 1.30 7.17
C PRO A 132 -8.04 1.52 7.39
N GLY A 133 -7.16 0.98 6.55
CA GLY A 133 -5.70 1.07 6.70
C GLY A 133 -5.17 2.48 6.52
N MET A 134 -5.70 3.24 5.59
CA MET A 134 -5.30 4.63 5.27
C MET A 134 -3.78 4.79 5.13
N MET A 135 -3.11 3.80 4.54
CA MET A 135 -1.65 3.74 4.43
C MET A 135 -1.18 4.20 3.04
N CYS A 136 0.09 4.64 2.95
CA CYS A 136 0.77 4.78 1.66
C CYS A 136 1.15 3.40 1.08
N SER A 137 1.49 3.34 -0.20
CA SER A 137 1.91 2.11 -0.88
C SER A 137 3.05 1.39 -0.17
N CYS A 138 4.03 2.14 0.36
CA CYS A 138 5.17 1.58 1.08
C CYS A 138 4.81 0.96 2.42
N CYS A 139 3.89 1.57 3.20
CA CYS A 139 3.47 1.05 4.50
C CYS A 139 2.54 -0.18 4.36
N ALA A 140 1.75 -0.23 3.29
CA ALA A 140 0.89 -1.37 2.97
C ALA A 140 1.65 -2.56 2.36
N ALA A 141 2.79 -2.31 1.71
CA ALA A 141 3.60 -3.34 1.05
C ALA A 141 4.03 -4.50 1.98
N PRO A 142 4.54 -4.27 3.20
CA PRO A 142 4.87 -5.35 4.13
C PRO A 142 3.67 -6.23 4.47
N ILE A 143 2.48 -5.64 4.61
CA ILE A 143 1.25 -6.37 4.92
C ILE A 143 0.85 -7.26 3.73
N ALA A 144 0.89 -6.72 2.51
CA ALA A 144 0.62 -7.50 1.30
C ALA A 144 1.60 -8.68 1.13
N VAL A 145 2.88 -8.48 1.44
CA VAL A 145 3.89 -9.55 1.51
C VAL A 145 3.49 -10.59 2.56
N GLY A 146 3.06 -10.16 3.75
CA GLY A 146 2.57 -11.05 4.81
C GLY A 146 1.36 -11.88 4.38
N MET A 147 0.40 -11.26 3.68
CA MET A 147 -0.77 -11.95 3.09
C MET A 147 -0.33 -13.02 2.08
N ARG A 148 0.58 -12.67 1.16
CA ARG A 148 1.12 -13.63 0.16
C ARG A 148 1.82 -14.81 0.80
N LYS A 149 2.65 -14.59 1.83
CA LYS A 149 3.31 -15.66 2.59
C LYS A 149 2.32 -16.60 3.30
N ARG A 150 1.10 -16.14 3.56
CA ARG A 150 -0.01 -16.91 4.14
C ARG A 150 -1.02 -17.36 3.08
N GLN A 151 -0.59 -17.54 1.83
CA GLN A 151 -1.36 -18.12 0.72
C GLN A 151 -2.60 -17.28 0.32
N ALA A 152 -2.63 -15.99 0.61
CA ALA A 152 -3.63 -15.12 0.00
C ALA A 152 -3.39 -15.04 -1.53
N SER A 153 -4.45 -14.91 -2.32
CA SER A 153 -4.38 -14.78 -3.77
C SER A 153 -3.60 -13.52 -4.19
N ILE A 154 -3.08 -13.51 -5.41
CA ILE A 154 -2.37 -12.35 -5.96
C ILE A 154 -3.31 -11.15 -6.02
N GLY A 155 -4.53 -11.33 -6.56
CA GLY A 155 -5.51 -10.26 -6.71
C GLY A 155 -5.95 -9.67 -5.38
N ALA A 156 -6.22 -10.49 -4.35
CA ALA A 156 -6.58 -9.99 -3.02
C ALA A 156 -5.45 -9.17 -2.38
N SER A 157 -4.20 -9.67 -2.49
CA SER A 157 -3.04 -8.99 -1.91
C SER A 157 -2.68 -7.70 -2.68
N LEU A 158 -2.85 -7.68 -4.01
CA LEU A 158 -2.69 -6.48 -4.83
C LEU A 158 -3.78 -5.45 -4.54
N ALA A 159 -5.04 -5.87 -4.47
CA ALA A 159 -6.15 -4.99 -4.15
C ALA A 159 -6.00 -4.35 -2.77
N PHE A 160 -5.50 -5.10 -1.78
CA PHE A 160 -5.15 -4.56 -0.48
C PHE A 160 -4.01 -3.55 -0.58
N TRP A 161 -2.93 -3.88 -1.29
CA TRP A 161 -1.74 -3.02 -1.40
C TRP A 161 -2.04 -1.71 -2.13
N ILE A 162 -2.68 -1.79 -3.30
CA ILE A 162 -3.00 -0.64 -4.15
C ILE A 162 -4.18 0.16 -3.58
N GLY A 163 -5.18 -0.52 -3.03
CA GLY A 163 -6.38 0.11 -2.48
C GLY A 163 -6.11 1.02 -1.29
N ASN A 164 -5.10 0.68 -0.47
CA ASN A 164 -4.73 1.50 0.69
C ASN A 164 -4.43 2.97 0.34
N PRO A 165 -3.54 3.27 -0.62
CA PRO A 165 -3.26 4.64 -0.99
C PRO A 165 -4.28 5.24 -1.97
N THR A 166 -4.80 4.46 -2.93
CA THR A 166 -5.66 5.00 -4.00
C THR A 166 -7.07 5.33 -3.53
N LEU A 167 -7.65 4.48 -2.69
CA LEU A 167 -8.99 4.62 -2.12
C LEU A 167 -8.97 5.08 -0.67
N ASN A 168 -7.90 5.74 -0.24
CA ASN A 168 -7.75 6.26 1.12
C ASN A 168 -8.86 7.27 1.44
N PRO A 169 -9.79 6.96 2.39
CA PRO A 169 -10.93 7.84 2.67
C PRO A 169 -10.50 9.23 3.17
N ALA A 170 -9.45 9.30 4.00
CA ALA A 170 -8.97 10.58 4.51
C ALA A 170 -8.40 11.45 3.39
N THR A 171 -7.63 10.88 2.47
CA THR A 171 -7.08 11.62 1.32
C THR A 171 -8.19 12.11 0.39
N LEU A 172 -9.23 11.30 0.16
CA LEU A 172 -10.39 11.70 -0.64
C LEU A 172 -11.13 12.88 0.00
N VAL A 173 -11.31 12.87 1.32
CA VAL A 173 -11.89 14.00 2.08
C VAL A 173 -11.01 15.25 1.96
N PHE A 174 -9.69 15.14 2.15
CA PHE A 174 -8.77 16.27 2.00
C PHE A 174 -8.80 16.87 0.59
N MET A 175 -8.83 16.02 -0.44
CA MET A 175 -8.94 16.48 -1.83
C MET A 175 -10.21 17.28 -2.09
N THR A 176 -11.33 16.87 -1.49
CA THR A 176 -12.61 17.56 -1.65
C THR A 176 -12.52 19.00 -1.14
N PHE A 177 -11.88 19.21 0.01
CA PHE A 177 -11.75 20.54 0.62
C PHE A 177 -10.65 21.40 0.02
N VAL A 178 -9.52 20.80 -0.38
CA VAL A 178 -8.33 21.55 -0.81
C VAL A 178 -8.31 21.81 -2.33
N LEU A 179 -8.72 20.82 -3.13
CA LEU A 179 -8.74 20.95 -4.59
C LEU A 179 -10.17 21.18 -5.11
N SER A 180 -10.97 20.14 -5.18
CA SER A 180 -12.41 20.18 -5.41
C SER A 180 -12.99 18.76 -5.39
N TRP A 181 -14.33 18.67 -5.25
CA TRP A 181 -15.06 17.40 -5.33
C TRP A 181 -14.88 16.67 -6.66
N LYS A 182 -14.67 17.40 -7.76
CA LYS A 182 -14.44 16.82 -9.10
C LYS A 182 -13.16 15.99 -9.14
N PHE A 183 -12.03 16.49 -8.57
CA PHE A 183 -10.80 15.71 -8.44
C PHE A 183 -11.01 14.45 -7.60
N THR A 184 -11.81 14.56 -6.55
CA THR A 184 -12.13 13.42 -5.67
C THR A 184 -12.91 12.35 -6.41
N VAL A 185 -13.93 12.71 -7.19
CA VAL A 185 -14.70 11.76 -8.01
C VAL A 185 -13.83 11.11 -9.07
N LEU A 186 -13.00 11.90 -9.76
CA LEU A 186 -12.07 11.39 -10.76
C LEU A 186 -11.13 10.34 -10.14
N ARG A 187 -10.48 10.67 -9.03
CA ARG A 187 -9.62 9.73 -8.32
C ARG A 187 -10.36 8.51 -7.81
N LEU A 188 -11.58 8.66 -7.31
CA LEU A 188 -12.39 7.54 -6.83
C LEU A 188 -12.71 6.57 -7.97
N VAL A 189 -13.16 7.05 -9.12
CA VAL A 189 -13.48 6.22 -10.28
C VAL A 189 -12.25 5.46 -10.77
N PHE A 190 -11.16 6.16 -11.07
CA PHE A 190 -9.93 5.54 -11.55
C PHE A 190 -9.26 4.67 -10.46
N GLY A 191 -9.37 5.05 -9.21
CA GLY A 191 -8.89 4.27 -8.06
C GLY A 191 -9.67 2.96 -7.89
N LEU A 192 -10.98 2.94 -8.10
CA LEU A 192 -11.78 1.72 -8.11
C LEU A 192 -11.38 0.79 -9.26
N ILE A 193 -11.20 1.32 -10.47
CA ILE A 193 -10.73 0.56 -11.63
C ILE A 193 -9.35 -0.04 -11.34
N LEU A 194 -8.44 0.75 -10.80
CA LEU A 194 -7.08 0.30 -10.46
C LEU A 194 -7.11 -0.76 -9.36
N THR A 195 -7.82 -0.51 -8.26
CA THR A 195 -7.82 -1.40 -7.10
C THR A 195 -8.51 -2.73 -7.39
N PHE A 196 -9.66 -2.72 -8.00
CA PHE A 196 -10.44 -3.94 -8.22
C PHE A 196 -10.24 -4.52 -9.61
N GLY A 197 -10.27 -3.69 -10.66
CA GLY A 197 -10.14 -4.12 -12.05
C GLY A 197 -8.75 -4.66 -12.35
N ILE A 198 -7.71 -3.84 -12.14
CA ILE A 198 -6.33 -4.24 -12.47
C ILE A 198 -5.85 -5.36 -11.54
N SER A 199 -6.21 -5.37 -10.25
CA SER A 199 -5.85 -6.46 -9.35
C SER A 199 -6.51 -7.79 -9.74
N TYR A 200 -7.75 -7.77 -10.21
CA TYR A 200 -8.44 -8.96 -10.73
C TYR A 200 -7.82 -9.45 -12.05
N LEU A 201 -7.51 -8.52 -12.97
CA LEU A 201 -6.84 -8.87 -14.22
C LEU A 201 -5.43 -9.43 -13.98
N ALA A 202 -4.69 -8.87 -13.01
CA ALA A 202 -3.38 -9.36 -12.61
C ALA A 202 -3.43 -10.80 -12.07
N GLU A 203 -4.48 -11.17 -11.32
CA GLU A 203 -4.73 -12.55 -10.90
C GLU A 203 -4.90 -13.48 -12.11
N ARG A 204 -5.77 -13.07 -13.06
CA ARG A 204 -6.01 -13.83 -14.31
C ARG A 204 -4.76 -13.96 -15.18
N PHE A 205 -3.95 -12.90 -15.23
CA PHE A 205 -2.69 -12.89 -15.95
C PHE A 205 -1.66 -13.85 -15.31
N ALA A 206 -1.63 -13.92 -13.99
CA ALA A 206 -0.76 -14.84 -13.25
C ALA A 206 -1.16 -16.32 -13.48
N ASP A 207 -2.45 -16.63 -13.44
CA ASP A 207 -2.96 -18.01 -13.63
C ASP A 207 -2.62 -18.55 -15.01
N ARG A 208 -2.74 -17.74 -16.06
CA ARG A 208 -2.38 -18.14 -17.44
C ARG A 208 -0.90 -18.46 -17.64
N GLY A 209 -0.04 -17.92 -16.79
CA GLY A 209 1.41 -18.04 -16.90
C GLY A 209 2.04 -19.20 -16.12
N LYS A 210 1.28 -20.17 -15.56
CA LYS A 210 1.78 -21.19 -14.61
C LYS A 210 2.61 -20.60 -13.45
N LEU A 211 2.35 -19.34 -13.13
CA LEU A 211 3.01 -18.58 -12.06
C LEU A 211 2.42 -18.89 -10.67
N GLY A 212 1.42 -19.80 -10.62
CA GLY A 212 0.74 -20.22 -9.41
C GLY A 212 1.61 -20.99 -8.41
N ASP A 213 2.74 -21.54 -8.84
CA ASP A 213 3.63 -22.35 -7.99
C ASP A 213 4.59 -21.54 -7.10
N LEU A 214 4.61 -20.20 -7.25
CA LEU A 214 5.40 -19.35 -6.36
C LEU A 214 4.99 -19.42 -4.87
N PRO A 215 3.69 -19.59 -4.52
CA PRO A 215 3.29 -19.77 -3.11
C PRO A 215 3.99 -20.95 -2.45
N ASN A 216 4.19 -22.06 -3.18
CA ASN A 216 4.90 -23.24 -2.65
C ASN A 216 6.42 -23.02 -2.49
N ARG A 217 7.02 -22.14 -3.29
CA ARG A 217 8.45 -21.78 -3.17
C ARG A 217 8.71 -20.70 -2.12
N LEU A 218 7.69 -19.86 -1.82
CA LEU A 218 7.75 -18.81 -0.82
C LEU A 218 7.07 -19.22 0.49
N ALA A 219 6.32 -20.34 0.49
CA ALA A 219 5.90 -20.96 1.74
C ALA A 219 7.19 -21.17 2.55
N ILE A 220 7.31 -20.41 3.64
CA ILE A 220 8.24 -20.82 4.69
C ILE A 220 7.84 -22.25 4.96
N PRO A 221 8.75 -23.25 4.78
CA PRO A 221 8.45 -24.59 5.20
C PRO A 221 7.78 -24.47 6.56
N GLU A 222 6.63 -25.12 6.79
CA GLU A 222 6.15 -25.28 8.16
C GLU A 222 7.36 -25.88 8.87
N GLU A 223 8.16 -25.01 9.53
CA GLU A 223 9.24 -25.50 10.37
C GLU A 223 8.59 -26.53 11.27
N PRO A 224 9.07 -27.79 11.24
CA PRO A 224 8.50 -28.87 12.02
C PRO A 224 8.40 -28.31 13.44
N ALA A 225 7.22 -28.33 14.01
CA ALA A 225 6.73 -27.68 15.23
C ALA A 225 7.89 -27.21 16.15
N ASN A 226 8.46 -26.08 15.78
CA ASN A 226 9.61 -25.55 16.48
C ASN A 226 9.12 -25.20 17.90
N ARG A 227 9.65 -25.85 18.91
CA ARG A 227 9.26 -25.74 20.33
C ARG A 227 9.48 -24.33 20.89
N ALA A 228 9.92 -23.37 20.05
CA ALA A 228 10.14 -22.00 20.44
C ALA A 228 8.81 -21.31 20.82
N PRO A 229 8.77 -20.54 21.90
CA PRO A 229 7.60 -19.80 22.33
C PRO A 229 7.14 -18.83 21.23
N LEU A 230 5.82 -18.66 21.12
CA LEU A 230 5.18 -17.82 20.09
C LEU A 230 5.79 -16.40 20.02
N ALA A 231 6.11 -15.82 21.19
CA ALA A 231 6.73 -14.50 21.30
C ALA A 231 8.09 -14.44 20.60
N LEU A 232 8.94 -15.47 20.76
CA LEU A 232 10.26 -15.51 20.13
C LEU A 232 10.13 -15.66 18.59
N ARG A 233 9.17 -16.45 18.11
CA ARG A 233 8.87 -16.58 16.68
C ARG A 233 8.39 -15.26 16.09
N TRP A 234 7.51 -14.57 16.80
CA TRP A 234 7.03 -13.26 16.39
C TRP A 234 8.15 -12.22 16.37
N LEU A 235 8.98 -12.15 17.41
CA LEU A 235 10.11 -11.22 17.51
C LEU A 235 11.13 -11.47 16.39
N LYS A 236 11.44 -12.73 16.10
CA LYS A 236 12.31 -13.11 14.97
C LYS A 236 11.73 -12.65 13.64
N SER A 237 10.41 -12.87 13.40
CA SER A 237 9.73 -12.40 12.20
C SER A 237 9.75 -10.87 12.07
N LEU A 238 9.53 -10.17 13.19
CA LEU A 238 9.58 -8.71 13.27
C LEU A 238 10.96 -8.18 12.91
N ALA A 239 12.02 -8.73 13.52
CA ALA A 239 13.41 -8.34 13.27
C ALA A 239 13.81 -8.59 11.81
N LEU A 240 13.48 -9.75 11.24
CA LEU A 240 13.80 -10.08 9.86
C LEU A 240 13.07 -9.16 8.86
N LEU A 241 11.80 -8.81 9.13
CA LEU A 241 11.07 -7.87 8.31
C LEU A 241 11.67 -6.47 8.40
N PHE A 242 12.00 -6.01 9.61
CA PHE A 242 12.61 -4.70 9.82
C PHE A 242 13.96 -4.59 9.10
N LEU A 243 14.87 -5.52 9.32
CA LEU A 243 16.18 -5.54 8.67
C LEU A 243 16.10 -5.70 7.15
N GLY A 244 15.09 -6.41 6.65
CA GLY A 244 14.90 -6.57 5.22
C GLY A 244 14.26 -5.37 4.52
N ILE A 245 13.49 -4.56 5.25
CA ILE A 245 12.72 -3.45 4.67
C ILE A 245 13.43 -2.11 4.88
N ALA A 246 14.01 -1.88 6.06
CA ALA A 246 14.61 -0.59 6.42
C ALA A 246 15.69 -0.10 5.43
N PRO A 247 16.66 -0.92 4.98
CA PRO A 247 17.67 -0.47 4.01
C PRO A 247 17.05 -0.13 2.65
N ILE A 248 16.07 -0.91 2.19
CA ILE A 248 15.35 -0.63 0.93
C ILE A 248 14.67 0.73 1.02
N TYR A 249 14.01 0.99 2.14
CA TYR A 249 13.36 2.27 2.40
C TYR A 249 14.35 3.43 2.37
N ALA A 250 15.45 3.31 3.11
CA ALA A 250 16.46 4.36 3.24
C ALA A 250 17.04 4.74 1.87
N VAL A 251 17.52 3.74 1.12
CA VAL A 251 18.12 3.96 -0.20
C VAL A 251 17.11 4.51 -1.20
N SER A 252 15.90 3.95 -1.25
CA SER A 252 14.90 4.37 -2.24
C SER A 252 14.35 5.77 -1.98
N VAL A 253 14.16 6.14 -0.70
CA VAL A 253 13.72 7.50 -0.34
C VAL A 253 14.80 8.52 -0.63
N PHE A 254 16.06 8.19 -0.39
CA PHE A 254 17.18 9.05 -0.71
C PHE A 254 17.31 9.27 -2.23
N LEU A 255 17.20 8.20 -3.03
CA LEU A 255 17.17 8.29 -4.49
C LEU A 255 15.99 9.13 -5.00
N ALA A 256 14.82 9.00 -4.40
CA ALA A 256 13.66 9.84 -4.73
C ALA A 256 13.95 11.31 -4.41
N GLY A 257 14.63 11.61 -3.30
CA GLY A 257 15.08 12.95 -2.96
C GLY A 257 16.08 13.53 -3.96
N CYS A 258 16.98 12.71 -4.51
CA CYS A 258 17.87 13.13 -5.61
C CYS A 258 17.08 13.46 -6.89
N LEU A 259 16.10 12.63 -7.23
CA LEU A 259 15.27 12.81 -8.42
C LEU A 259 14.34 14.03 -8.31
N GLN A 260 13.98 14.45 -7.10
CA GLN A 260 13.14 15.62 -6.86
C GLN A 260 13.67 16.87 -7.56
N SER A 261 14.97 17.09 -7.52
CA SER A 261 15.61 18.27 -8.12
C SER A 261 15.43 18.35 -9.64
N PHE A 262 15.21 17.22 -10.29
CA PHE A 262 14.96 17.13 -11.73
C PHE A 262 13.48 17.22 -12.11
N MET A 263 12.56 17.15 -11.14
CA MET A 263 11.12 17.08 -11.43
C MET A 263 10.45 18.45 -11.65
N LEU A 264 11.01 19.54 -11.15
CA LEU A 264 10.22 20.76 -10.98
C LEU A 264 10.41 21.88 -12.05
N PRO A 265 11.55 22.20 -12.61
CA PRO A 265 11.61 23.44 -13.39
C PRO A 265 11.64 23.31 -14.91
N ALA A 266 12.18 22.24 -15.48
CA ALA A 266 12.52 22.22 -16.90
C ALA A 266 11.47 21.59 -17.82
N TRP A 267 10.41 21.02 -17.26
CA TRP A 267 9.57 20.04 -17.95
C TRP A 267 8.09 20.42 -17.97
N ALA A 268 7.78 21.67 -17.64
CA ALA A 268 6.44 22.24 -17.71
C ALA A 268 6.02 22.48 -19.18
N SER A 269 6.13 21.45 -20.02
CA SER A 269 5.47 21.44 -21.31
C SER A 269 3.98 21.24 -21.07
N GLU A 270 3.15 22.07 -21.69
CA GLU A 270 1.70 21.95 -21.64
C GLU A 270 1.22 20.74 -22.47
N GLY A 271 0.03 20.24 -22.15
CA GLY A 271 -0.66 19.24 -22.98
C GLY A 271 -0.35 17.79 -22.64
N ILE A 272 -0.53 16.90 -23.63
CA ILE A 272 -0.47 15.44 -23.47
C ILE A 272 0.92 14.94 -23.01
N VAL A 273 1.97 15.62 -23.41
CA VAL A 273 3.36 15.26 -23.04
C VAL A 273 3.57 15.42 -21.54
N ALA A 274 3.08 16.51 -20.96
CA ALA A 274 3.11 16.72 -19.50
C ALA A 274 2.32 15.64 -18.77
N ILE A 275 1.11 15.29 -19.26
CA ILE A 275 0.29 14.24 -18.67
C ILE A 275 1.04 12.90 -18.63
N VAL A 276 1.65 12.49 -19.75
CA VAL A 276 2.40 11.23 -19.84
C VAL A 276 3.61 11.26 -18.91
N LEU A 277 4.34 12.37 -18.91
CA LEU A 277 5.53 12.52 -18.08
C LEU A 277 5.20 12.41 -16.59
N PHE A 278 4.19 13.17 -16.12
CA PHE A 278 3.78 13.13 -14.72
C PHE A 278 3.15 11.80 -14.32
N ALA A 279 2.48 11.09 -15.25
CA ALA A 279 2.01 9.73 -14.99
C ALA A 279 3.16 8.75 -14.77
N VAL A 280 4.22 8.82 -15.58
CA VAL A 280 5.40 7.95 -15.45
C VAL A 280 6.18 8.29 -14.18
N ILE A 281 6.52 9.55 -13.98
CA ILE A 281 7.30 10.02 -12.83
C ILE A 281 6.53 9.72 -11.53
N GLY A 282 5.24 10.07 -11.50
CA GLY A 282 4.38 9.82 -10.34
C GLY A 282 4.31 8.35 -9.92
N THR A 283 4.37 7.44 -10.89
CA THR A 283 4.33 6.00 -10.61
C THR A 283 5.59 5.48 -9.90
N LEU A 284 6.73 6.11 -10.11
CA LEU A 284 8.00 5.65 -9.52
C LEU A 284 8.38 6.43 -8.26
N PHE A 285 7.85 7.63 -8.11
CA PHE A 285 8.19 8.50 -7.00
C PHE A 285 7.56 8.04 -5.69
N VAL A 286 8.14 8.43 -4.56
CA VAL A 286 7.66 8.05 -3.23
C VAL A 286 7.28 9.28 -2.43
N ILE A 287 6.07 9.29 -1.90
CA ILE A 287 5.55 10.37 -1.06
C ILE A 287 4.88 9.82 0.22
N PRO A 288 4.83 10.61 1.30
CA PRO A 288 3.99 10.29 2.44
C PRO A 288 2.51 10.40 2.07
N THR A 289 1.65 9.75 2.86
CA THR A 289 0.19 9.76 2.64
C THR A 289 -0.37 11.20 2.62
N ALA A 290 -1.15 11.51 1.62
CA ALA A 290 -1.79 12.80 1.34
C ALA A 290 -0.84 13.93 0.86
N ALA A 291 0.47 13.68 0.74
CA ALA A 291 1.40 14.68 0.20
C ALA A 291 1.18 14.97 -1.30
N GLU A 292 0.46 14.10 -2.00
CA GLU A 292 0.06 14.31 -3.39
C GLU A 292 -0.83 15.55 -3.58
N ILE A 293 -1.58 15.96 -2.56
CA ILE A 293 -2.54 17.07 -2.65
C ILE A 293 -1.83 18.42 -2.80
N PRO A 294 -0.92 18.84 -1.90
CA PRO A 294 -0.20 20.09 -2.10
C PRO A 294 0.72 20.08 -3.33
N ILE A 295 1.21 18.89 -3.75
CA ILE A 295 1.97 18.76 -5.00
C ILE A 295 1.06 19.02 -6.19
N ALA A 296 -0.12 18.40 -6.24
CA ALA A 296 -1.08 18.63 -7.31
C ALA A 296 -1.57 20.09 -7.33
N GLN A 297 -1.76 20.70 -6.16
CA GLN A 297 -2.15 22.11 -6.05
C GLN A 297 -1.09 23.03 -6.69
N SER A 298 0.20 22.77 -6.50
CA SER A 298 1.26 23.52 -7.17
C SER A 298 1.31 23.28 -8.68
N LEU A 299 0.84 22.12 -9.16
CA LEU A 299 0.78 21.78 -10.59
C LEU A 299 -0.45 22.32 -11.31
N LEU A 300 -1.45 22.86 -10.59
CA LEU A 300 -2.61 23.49 -11.24
C LEU A 300 -2.23 24.67 -12.13
N SER A 301 -1.09 25.34 -11.85
CA SER A 301 -0.53 26.38 -12.70
C SER A 301 -0.03 25.85 -14.06
N VAL A 302 0.33 24.58 -14.14
CA VAL A 302 0.75 23.89 -15.38
C VAL A 302 -0.45 23.34 -16.13
N GLY A 303 -1.48 22.86 -15.38
CA GLY A 303 -2.72 22.37 -15.95
C GLY A 303 -3.42 21.33 -15.07
N THR A 304 -4.73 21.18 -15.25
CA THR A 304 -5.54 20.22 -14.50
C THR A 304 -5.24 18.76 -14.87
N GLY A 305 -4.89 18.51 -16.15
CA GLY A 305 -4.55 17.16 -16.63
C GLY A 305 -3.32 16.58 -15.97
N PRO A 306 -2.16 17.24 -15.98
CA PRO A 306 -0.97 16.80 -15.25
C PRO A 306 -1.21 16.58 -13.76
N ALA A 307 -1.94 17.49 -13.11
CA ALA A 307 -2.33 17.36 -11.70
C ALA A 307 -3.19 16.10 -11.45
N ALA A 308 -4.19 15.84 -12.30
CA ALA A 308 -5.05 14.66 -12.19
C ALA A 308 -4.28 13.35 -12.42
N ALA A 309 -3.38 13.30 -13.40
CA ALA A 309 -2.53 12.15 -13.65
C ALA A 309 -1.66 11.83 -12.43
N LEU A 310 -1.04 12.83 -11.86
CA LEU A 310 -0.17 12.70 -10.71
C LEU A 310 -0.93 12.28 -9.44
N LEU A 311 -2.13 12.81 -9.21
CA LEU A 311 -2.98 12.45 -8.07
C LEU A 311 -3.37 10.96 -8.05
N LEU A 312 -3.42 10.29 -9.20
CA LEU A 312 -3.69 8.86 -9.27
C LEU A 312 -2.39 8.04 -9.12
N THR A 313 -1.32 8.46 -9.78
CA THR A 313 -0.10 7.66 -9.92
C THR A 313 0.81 7.73 -8.71
N LEU A 314 1.03 8.92 -8.13
CA LEU A 314 1.91 9.12 -6.97
C LEU A 314 1.58 8.22 -5.78
N PRO A 315 0.30 8.10 -5.35
CA PRO A 315 -0.01 7.23 -4.23
C PRO A 315 -0.05 5.76 -4.61
N GLY A 316 -0.38 5.43 -5.87
CA GLY A 316 -0.71 4.07 -6.31
C GLY A 316 0.42 3.07 -6.11
N VAL A 317 1.56 3.36 -6.68
CA VAL A 317 2.77 2.52 -6.63
C VAL A 317 3.99 3.42 -6.49
N SER A 318 5.07 2.92 -5.91
CA SER A 318 6.33 3.63 -5.78
C SER A 318 7.50 2.67 -5.84
N LEU A 319 8.70 3.16 -6.21
CA LEU A 319 9.88 2.33 -6.31
C LEU A 319 10.18 1.51 -5.04
N PRO A 320 10.19 2.10 -3.82
CA PRO A 320 10.41 1.30 -2.60
C PRO A 320 9.33 0.24 -2.38
N SER A 321 8.07 0.55 -2.66
CA SER A 321 6.99 -0.42 -2.48
C SER A 321 7.10 -1.58 -3.47
N LEU A 322 7.48 -1.33 -4.73
CA LEU A 322 7.78 -2.36 -5.73
C LEU A 322 8.91 -3.27 -5.29
N LEU A 323 10.00 -2.71 -4.77
CA LEU A 323 11.14 -3.49 -4.28
C LEU A 323 10.75 -4.38 -3.08
N ILE A 324 9.90 -3.91 -2.18
CA ILE A 324 9.40 -4.70 -1.04
C ILE A 324 8.52 -5.86 -1.53
N VAL A 325 7.54 -5.58 -2.39
CA VAL A 325 6.59 -6.61 -2.86
C VAL A 325 7.21 -7.57 -3.87
N SER A 326 8.29 -7.19 -4.58
CA SER A 326 8.98 -8.03 -5.57
C SER A 326 9.49 -9.36 -4.98
N ARG A 327 9.65 -9.42 -3.66
CA ARG A 327 10.02 -10.65 -2.95
C ARG A 327 8.89 -11.69 -2.86
N SER A 328 7.65 -11.29 -3.08
CA SER A 328 6.47 -12.16 -2.90
C SER A 328 5.49 -12.16 -4.08
N PHE A 329 5.77 -11.34 -5.08
CA PHE A 329 4.97 -11.28 -6.30
C PHE A 329 5.84 -11.57 -7.53
N PRO A 330 5.30 -12.24 -8.58
CA PRO A 330 6.01 -12.45 -9.82
C PRO A 330 6.36 -11.14 -10.50
N LYS A 331 7.58 -11.01 -11.02
CA LYS A 331 8.05 -9.79 -11.70
C LYS A 331 7.14 -9.36 -12.85
N ARG A 332 6.59 -10.33 -13.62
CA ARG A 332 5.66 -10.06 -14.73
C ARG A 332 4.35 -9.41 -14.25
N VAL A 333 3.83 -9.85 -13.09
CA VAL A 333 2.64 -9.27 -12.48
C VAL A 333 2.92 -7.84 -12.03
N LEU A 334 4.06 -7.60 -11.40
CA LEU A 334 4.45 -6.25 -10.97
C LEU A 334 4.65 -5.30 -12.15
N LEU A 335 5.28 -5.77 -13.23
CA LEU A 335 5.42 -5.00 -14.47
C LEU A 335 4.04 -4.66 -15.06
N PHE A 336 3.14 -5.64 -15.15
CA PHE A 336 1.76 -5.43 -15.62
C PHE A 336 1.05 -4.37 -14.78
N VAL A 337 1.11 -4.47 -13.45
CA VAL A 337 0.50 -3.50 -12.53
C VAL A 337 1.11 -2.11 -12.71
N THR A 338 2.42 -1.99 -12.78
CA THR A 338 3.12 -0.71 -12.94
C THR A 338 2.72 -0.03 -14.26
N LEU A 339 2.74 -0.77 -15.36
CA LEU A 339 2.30 -0.24 -16.66
C LEU A 339 0.81 0.14 -16.66
N SER A 340 -0.04 -0.63 -15.96
CA SER A 340 -1.46 -0.30 -15.81
C SER A 340 -1.68 0.98 -15.00
N VAL A 341 -0.88 1.22 -13.96
CA VAL A 341 -0.93 2.48 -13.18
C VAL A 341 -0.54 3.66 -14.07
N MET A 342 0.52 3.54 -14.84
CA MET A 342 0.94 4.58 -15.80
C MET A 342 -0.15 4.87 -16.84
N ALA A 343 -0.70 3.83 -17.46
CA ALA A 343 -1.75 3.97 -18.47
C ALA A 343 -3.02 4.59 -17.91
N LEU A 344 -3.49 4.13 -16.74
CA LEU A 344 -4.65 4.73 -16.06
C LEU A 344 -4.36 6.15 -15.59
N GLY A 345 -3.11 6.45 -15.21
CA GLY A 345 -2.68 7.81 -14.90
C GLY A 345 -2.81 8.75 -16.09
N VAL A 346 -2.37 8.33 -17.27
CA VAL A 346 -2.54 9.09 -18.52
C VAL A 346 -4.02 9.29 -18.83
N LEU A 347 -4.84 8.23 -18.76
CA LEU A 347 -6.29 8.33 -19.01
C LEU A 347 -6.97 9.25 -17.98
N CYS A 348 -6.59 9.18 -16.71
CA CYS A 348 -7.05 10.07 -15.66
C CYS A 348 -6.67 11.52 -15.94
N GLY A 349 -5.46 11.77 -16.42
CA GLY A 349 -4.99 13.09 -16.82
C GLY A 349 -5.76 13.66 -18.00
N ILE A 350 -6.00 12.86 -19.04
CA ILE A 350 -6.82 13.26 -20.19
C ILE A 350 -8.26 13.56 -19.74
N ALA A 351 -8.87 12.68 -18.94
CA ALA A 351 -10.20 12.93 -18.40
C ALA A 351 -10.21 14.19 -17.51
N GLY A 352 -9.16 14.43 -16.75
CA GLY A 352 -8.98 15.65 -15.94
C GLY A 352 -8.92 16.91 -16.78
N SER A 353 -8.18 16.91 -17.90
CA SER A 353 -8.09 18.07 -18.78
C SER A 353 -9.41 18.39 -19.51
N LEU A 354 -10.33 17.41 -19.64
CA LEU A 354 -11.61 17.60 -20.29
C LEU A 354 -12.74 17.98 -19.32
N TRP A 355 -12.65 17.58 -18.06
CA TRP A 355 -13.75 17.70 -17.09
C TRP A 355 -13.51 18.69 -15.95
N LEU A 356 -12.26 18.97 -15.61
CA LEU A 356 -11.86 19.91 -14.56
C LEU A 356 -11.62 21.31 -15.09
#